data_cc7552235316c1a565fb7cf1ae194687
#
_entry.id   cc7552235316c1a565fb7cf1ae194687
#
_cell.length_a   1.000
_cell.length_b   1.000
_cell.length_c   1.000
_cell.angle_alpha   90.00
_cell.angle_beta   90.00
_cell.angle_gamma   90.00
#
_symmetry.space_group_name_H-M   'P 1'
#
loop_
_entity.id
_entity.type
_entity.pdbx_description
1 polymer ?
#
loop_
_entity_poly.entity_id
_entity_poly.type
_entity_poly.pdbx_seq_one_letter_code
_entity_poly.pdbx_strand_id
1 'polypeptide(L)'
;VAASTNWALLIGAAVVGAAGCLVVTPLDELPAEKLTDSRGGTGHAGSGHAGTTAGAAGGEGGEGPLPTGGSGGTSGTAGTAGSCQTNAECVEANADEPYRCRPSDHTCVALRNDECPIVTGDVSNPNAIYFGAFATLDGATPEDNPVLWAHQLALSELGGDNNNGGLPDGPDGKRRPLVMIACENREGYVEPAMKHLADEVQVPAVIGTLKPGDLLRSYEDYAKRDIFYLSPVSVTAPVIDEDDDGRIWNLLGQPSDFVPTYAALLTRSEAWLRKTRALPETTHLKVVLVTTGDAFDAELRDSLLPDLRFNDLSLNDNGEDFKSVELDGTAKDLSAKAVAIAEYAPDIVISAASELFVMDGGLQQLVEDEWGVKAGGHPRPFYILSPYNAGDVTALLKRISGRLEGDVTAGEDQQRYVGVSIAPAANLSLQNAYGIRLKSKFKDAIVDTANYYDAIYYLAYAMYGANQPEGLTGTGITRGMQRLFAGDGVKIGPTTISATFKALRVEDATIHLDSTLGPPELDPETGVRPVDGGVFCFKRLSTTAKLVPDVLRFNAQTKTLTGDFTPCNADF
;
A
#
# COMPACT_ATOMS: atom_id res chain seq x y z
N VAL A 1 -42.55 21.04 40.79
CA VAL A 1 -41.68 21.96 40.04
C VAL A 1 -40.42 21.19 39.70
N ALA A 2 -40.41 20.59 38.53
CA ALA A 2 -39.27 19.84 37.97
C ALA A 2 -38.80 20.56 36.71
N ALA A 3 -37.57 21.03 36.74
CA ALA A 3 -36.90 21.62 35.58
C ALA A 3 -36.23 20.50 34.78
N SER A 4 -36.73 20.26 33.58
CA SER A 4 -36.11 19.38 32.59
C SER A 4 -35.04 20.13 31.82
N THR A 5 -33.80 19.76 32.01
CA THR A 5 -32.67 20.28 31.25
C THR A 5 -32.46 19.39 30.01
N ASN A 6 -32.85 19.90 28.86
CA ASN A 6 -32.53 19.28 27.55
C ASN A 6 -31.04 19.40 27.25
N TRP A 7 -30.32 18.31 27.31
CA TRP A 7 -29.00 18.19 26.71
C TRP A 7 -29.17 17.68 25.27
N ALA A 8 -29.11 18.60 24.32
CA ALA A 8 -28.91 18.26 22.92
C ALA A 8 -27.45 17.80 22.73
N LEU A 9 -27.25 16.50 22.67
CA LEU A 9 -25.99 15.89 22.23
C LEU A 9 -25.84 16.17 20.73
N LEU A 10 -24.97 17.09 20.39
CA LEU A 10 -24.35 17.19 19.08
C LEU A 10 -23.39 16.00 18.92
N ILE A 11 -23.92 14.87 18.46
CA ILE A 11 -23.10 13.78 17.94
C ILE A 11 -22.75 14.16 16.51
N GLY A 12 -21.64 14.88 16.36
CA GLY A 12 -20.93 14.97 15.10
C GLY A 12 -20.29 13.61 14.83
N ALA A 13 -21.00 12.73 14.14
CA ALA A 13 -20.46 11.47 13.67
C ALA A 13 -19.49 11.76 12.52
N ALA A 14 -18.23 12.00 12.83
CA ALA A 14 -17.14 11.81 11.89
C ALA A 14 -17.00 10.30 11.69
N VAL A 15 -17.75 9.74 10.77
CA VAL A 15 -17.55 8.37 10.30
C VAL A 15 -16.32 8.39 9.41
N VAL A 16 -15.15 8.22 10.01
CA VAL A 16 -13.92 7.92 9.28
C VAL A 16 -13.98 6.43 8.96
N GLY A 17 -14.22 6.13 7.69
CA GLY A 17 -14.17 4.75 7.22
C GLY A 17 -12.75 4.22 7.36
N ALA A 18 -12.58 3.20 8.15
CA ALA A 18 -11.31 2.57 8.38
C ALA A 18 -11.32 1.19 7.71
N ALA A 19 -10.99 1.17 6.44
CA ALA A 19 -10.40 -0.02 5.84
C ALA A 19 -8.89 0.12 5.99
N GLY A 20 -8.23 -0.86 6.55
CA GLY A 20 -6.77 -0.87 6.63
C GLY A 20 -6.21 -0.76 5.21
N CYS A 21 -5.47 0.28 4.90
CA CYS A 21 -5.01 0.74 3.61
C CYS A 21 -5.95 1.69 2.85
N LEU A 22 -7.13 2.05 3.39
CA LEU A 22 -8.05 2.92 2.70
C LEU A 22 -8.79 3.84 3.65
N VAL A 23 -8.29 5.03 3.77
CA VAL A 23 -9.05 6.16 4.25
C VAL A 23 -9.19 7.15 3.10
N VAL A 24 -10.30 7.08 2.41
CA VAL A 24 -10.69 8.14 1.49
C VAL A 24 -11.14 9.32 2.34
N THR A 25 -10.39 10.41 2.31
CA THR A 25 -10.84 11.68 2.87
C THR A 25 -12.13 12.09 2.18
N PRO A 26 -13.20 12.45 2.91
CA PRO A 26 -14.38 13.01 2.29
C PRO A 26 -14.00 14.24 1.45
N LEU A 27 -14.49 14.31 0.22
CA LEU A 27 -14.32 15.48 -0.66
C LEU A 27 -14.86 16.79 -0.04
N ASP A 28 -15.64 16.69 1.03
CA ASP A 28 -16.24 17.81 1.75
C ASP A 28 -15.23 18.66 2.56
N GLU A 29 -13.98 18.17 2.76
CA GLU A 29 -12.92 18.90 3.48
C GLU A 29 -11.99 19.70 2.57
N LEU A 30 -12.17 19.65 1.24
CA LEU A 30 -11.44 20.52 0.34
C LEU A 30 -12.13 21.90 0.33
N PRO A 31 -11.47 22.99 0.75
CA PRO A 31 -12.07 24.32 0.67
C PRO A 31 -12.41 24.64 -0.77
N ALA A 32 -13.65 25.05 -1.03
CA ALA A 32 -14.18 25.43 -2.33
C ALA A 32 -13.41 26.58 -3.02
N GLU A 33 -12.49 27.20 -2.33
CA GLU A 33 -11.70 28.34 -2.84
C GLU A 33 -10.55 27.97 -3.78
N LYS A 34 -10.13 26.69 -3.85
CA LYS A 34 -9.04 26.29 -4.77
C LYS A 34 -9.47 25.87 -6.17
N LEU A 35 -10.77 25.82 -6.46
CA LEU A 35 -11.30 25.44 -7.78
C LEU A 35 -11.61 26.61 -8.71
N THR A 36 -11.44 27.88 -8.28
CA THR A 36 -11.83 29.06 -9.10
C THR A 36 -10.69 29.93 -9.61
N ASP A 37 -9.41 29.62 -9.30
CA ASP A 37 -8.29 30.51 -9.67
C ASP A 37 -7.39 29.94 -10.78
N SER A 38 -8.00 29.53 -11.90
CA SER A 38 -7.28 29.37 -13.17
C SER A 38 -8.05 29.89 -14.37
N ARG A 39 -8.53 31.15 -14.26
CA ARG A 39 -8.95 31.94 -15.42
C ARG A 39 -8.52 33.39 -15.24
N GLY A 40 -7.50 33.79 -15.99
CA GLY A 40 -7.22 35.18 -16.23
C GLY A 40 -5.75 35.57 -16.24
N GLY A 41 -5.07 35.35 -17.34
CA GLY A 41 -3.79 35.94 -17.66
C GLY A 41 -3.69 36.18 -19.14
N THR A 42 -4.11 37.39 -19.54
CA THR A 42 -4.08 37.91 -20.91
C THR A 42 -2.69 38.06 -21.47
N GLY A 43 -2.47 37.53 -22.65
CA GLY A 43 -1.80 38.09 -23.80
C GLY A 43 -0.45 38.75 -23.69
N HIS A 44 0.50 38.25 -24.49
CA HIS A 44 1.28 39.10 -25.38
C HIS A 44 1.71 38.31 -26.62
N ALA A 45 1.41 38.85 -27.76
CA ALA A 45 1.75 38.36 -29.07
C ALA A 45 3.25 38.58 -29.35
N GLY A 46 3.89 37.62 -30.00
CA GLY A 46 5.22 37.73 -30.58
C GLY A 46 5.28 36.90 -31.84
N SER A 47 5.30 37.59 -32.95
CA SER A 47 5.26 37.17 -34.34
C SER A 47 6.53 36.46 -34.84
N GLY A 48 6.31 35.47 -35.74
CA GLY A 48 7.10 35.37 -36.97
C GLY A 48 8.20 34.32 -37.00
N HIS A 49 8.15 33.28 -37.78
CA HIS A 49 8.52 33.21 -39.18
C HIS A 49 8.38 31.77 -39.70
N ALA A 50 7.81 31.70 -40.88
CA ALA A 50 7.68 30.51 -41.68
C ALA A 50 9.00 30.08 -42.31
N GLY A 51 9.16 28.78 -42.52
CA GLY A 51 10.25 28.22 -43.34
C GLY A 51 9.87 26.84 -43.80
N THR A 52 9.25 26.78 -44.98
CA THR A 52 9.05 25.60 -45.81
C THR A 52 10.37 25.07 -46.33
N THR A 53 10.58 23.75 -46.42
CA THR A 53 10.87 23.08 -47.69
C THR A 53 10.91 21.56 -47.55
N ALA A 54 10.40 20.95 -48.58
CA ALA A 54 10.28 19.52 -48.87
C ALA A 54 11.61 18.90 -49.30
N GLY A 55 11.70 17.58 -49.27
CA GLY A 55 12.71 16.83 -50.00
C GLY A 55 12.69 15.34 -49.68
N ALA A 56 12.29 14.58 -50.63
CA ALA A 56 12.10 13.12 -50.65
C ALA A 56 13.41 12.35 -50.88
N ALA A 57 13.26 11.02 -50.75
CA ALA A 57 13.99 9.92 -51.37
C ALA A 57 15.05 9.19 -50.54
N GLY A 58 14.81 7.97 -50.12
CA GLY A 58 15.21 6.69 -50.75
C GLY A 58 16.69 6.37 -50.56
N GLY A 59 16.98 5.20 -49.93
CA GLY A 59 18.30 4.61 -49.95
C GLY A 59 18.39 3.37 -49.05
N GLU A 60 18.38 2.20 -49.72
CA GLU A 60 18.63 0.87 -49.13
C GLU A 60 20.09 0.72 -48.64
N GLY A 61 20.27 -0.15 -47.66
CA GLY A 61 21.40 -1.05 -47.56
C GLY A 61 22.59 -0.61 -46.74
N GLY A 62 22.94 -1.40 -45.75
CA GLY A 62 24.26 -1.42 -45.17
C GLY A 62 24.32 -1.97 -43.76
N GLU A 63 24.47 -3.29 -43.63
CA GLU A 63 24.97 -3.93 -42.40
C GLU A 63 26.37 -3.36 -42.08
N GLY A 64 26.50 -2.73 -40.94
CA GLY A 64 27.80 -2.29 -40.42
C GLY A 64 27.90 -2.61 -38.93
N PRO A 65 29.06 -3.00 -38.44
CA PRO A 65 29.22 -3.58 -37.11
C PRO A 65 28.97 -2.57 -36.00
N LEU A 66 28.34 -3.06 -34.89
CA LEU A 66 28.10 -2.37 -33.65
C LEU A 66 29.37 -1.68 -33.11
N PRO A 67 29.34 -0.40 -32.80
CA PRO A 67 30.40 0.20 -32.04
C PRO A 67 30.28 -0.22 -30.58
N THR A 68 31.23 -0.94 -30.08
CA THR A 68 31.59 -1.03 -28.67
C THR A 68 32.09 0.35 -28.25
N GLY A 69 31.22 1.10 -27.64
CA GLY A 69 31.53 2.41 -27.07
C GLY A 69 31.03 2.47 -25.65
N GLY A 70 31.84 2.02 -24.71
CA GLY A 70 31.66 2.30 -23.30
C GLY A 70 31.68 3.81 -23.06
N SER A 71 30.52 4.36 -22.72
CA SER A 71 30.43 5.70 -22.14
C SER A 71 30.52 5.50 -20.64
N GLY A 72 31.72 5.68 -20.09
CA GLY A 72 31.92 5.80 -18.67
C GLY A 72 31.07 6.96 -18.14
N GLY A 73 30.02 6.65 -17.41
CA GLY A 73 29.41 7.59 -16.48
C GLY A 73 30.53 8.06 -15.54
N THR A 74 30.70 9.35 -15.42
CA THR A 74 31.56 9.97 -14.41
C THR A 74 31.00 9.54 -13.06
N SER A 75 31.57 8.44 -12.52
CA SER A 75 31.49 8.12 -11.12
C SER A 75 31.87 9.39 -10.36
N GLY A 76 30.93 9.89 -9.55
CA GLY A 76 31.24 10.96 -8.61
C GLY A 76 32.51 10.55 -7.88
N THR A 77 33.42 11.49 -7.77
CA THR A 77 34.73 11.37 -7.11
C THR A 77 34.48 10.63 -5.77
N ALA A 78 34.87 9.36 -5.70
CA ALA A 78 34.95 8.65 -4.44
C ALA A 78 35.87 9.52 -3.55
N GLY A 79 35.27 10.14 -2.54
CA GLY A 79 36.04 10.80 -1.48
C GLY A 79 37.05 9.78 -0.98
N THR A 80 38.27 10.23 -0.77
CA THR A 80 39.40 9.42 -0.29
C THR A 80 38.91 8.55 0.84
N ALA A 81 38.94 7.22 0.64
CA ALA A 81 38.61 6.23 1.66
C ALA A 81 39.65 6.38 2.79
N GLY A 82 39.43 7.32 3.68
CA GLY A 82 40.17 7.47 4.92
C GLY A 82 39.62 6.49 5.95
N SER A 83 40.47 5.90 6.74
CA SER A 83 40.02 5.12 7.91
C SER A 83 39.29 6.06 8.88
N CYS A 84 38.09 5.68 9.29
CA CYS A 84 37.26 6.41 10.25
C CYS A 84 37.17 5.69 11.59
N GLN A 85 36.81 6.45 12.62
CA GLN A 85 36.47 5.91 13.94
C GLN A 85 35.00 6.19 14.28
N THR A 86 34.45 7.26 13.71
CA THR A 86 33.09 7.72 14.00
C THR A 86 32.35 8.12 12.73
N ASN A 87 31.00 8.09 12.80
CA ASN A 87 30.16 8.59 11.71
C ASN A 87 30.38 10.09 11.48
N ALA A 88 30.59 10.86 12.55
CA ALA A 88 30.82 12.31 12.46
C ALA A 88 32.06 12.65 11.62
N GLU A 89 33.16 11.88 11.77
CA GLU A 89 34.35 12.05 10.92
C GLU A 89 34.04 11.84 9.44
N CYS A 90 33.20 10.87 9.11
CA CYS A 90 32.83 10.61 7.74
C CYS A 90 31.92 11.71 7.16
N VAL A 91 31.00 12.24 7.94
CA VAL A 91 30.13 13.36 7.54
C VAL A 91 30.98 14.63 7.30
N GLU A 92 31.87 14.97 8.24
CA GLU A 92 32.76 16.13 8.13
C GLU A 92 33.70 16.00 6.92
N ALA A 93 34.31 14.82 6.71
CA ALA A 93 35.22 14.57 5.60
C ALA A 93 34.55 14.64 4.22
N ASN A 94 33.23 14.48 4.15
CA ASN A 94 32.44 14.49 2.91
C ASN A 94 31.50 15.71 2.80
N ALA A 95 31.89 16.85 3.33
CA ALA A 95 31.19 18.12 3.19
C ALA A 95 29.73 18.09 3.69
N ASP A 96 29.50 17.45 4.83
CA ASP A 96 28.21 17.27 5.50
C ASP A 96 27.19 16.40 4.72
N GLU A 97 27.65 15.69 3.69
CA GLU A 97 26.83 14.65 3.04
C GLU A 97 26.62 13.45 3.97
N PRO A 98 25.51 12.69 3.81
CA PRO A 98 25.20 11.58 4.68
C PRO A 98 26.12 10.37 4.44
N TYR A 99 27.15 10.27 5.23
CA TYR A 99 28.11 9.17 5.27
C TYR A 99 28.10 8.50 6.64
N ARG A 100 28.48 7.21 6.68
CA ARG A 100 28.73 6.50 7.94
C ARG A 100 30.13 5.87 7.93
N CYS A 101 30.68 5.67 9.11
CA CYS A 101 31.83 4.84 9.31
C CYS A 101 31.37 3.36 9.39
N ARG A 102 31.72 2.55 8.38
CA ARG A 102 31.33 1.15 8.32
C ARG A 102 32.09 0.36 9.38
N PRO A 103 31.38 -0.39 10.26
CA PRO A 103 32.02 -1.07 11.40
C PRO A 103 32.98 -2.17 10.99
N SER A 104 32.77 -2.83 9.84
CA SER A 104 33.57 -3.99 9.42
C SER A 104 35.02 -3.67 9.04
N ASP A 105 35.27 -2.48 8.51
CA ASP A 105 36.58 -2.11 7.95
C ASP A 105 36.99 -0.65 8.20
N HIS A 106 36.18 0.08 8.97
CA HIS A 106 36.44 1.48 9.30
C HIS A 106 36.58 2.40 8.07
N THR A 107 35.81 2.16 7.00
CA THR A 107 35.75 3.02 5.83
C THR A 107 34.50 3.89 5.82
N CYS A 108 34.62 5.12 5.34
CA CYS A 108 33.48 5.99 5.12
C CYS A 108 32.68 5.52 3.90
N VAL A 109 31.41 5.20 4.08
CA VAL A 109 30.51 4.81 3.01
C VAL A 109 29.36 5.81 2.88
N ALA A 110 29.04 6.17 1.63
CA ALA A 110 27.89 7.02 1.35
C ALA A 110 26.59 6.28 1.73
N LEU A 111 25.64 7.00 2.32
CA LEU A 111 24.31 6.47 2.60
C LEU A 111 23.33 6.71 1.44
N ARG A 112 23.67 7.66 0.55
CA ARG A 112 22.91 7.97 -0.66
C ARG A 112 23.60 7.43 -1.90
N ASN A 113 22.78 6.96 -2.83
CA ASN A 113 23.15 6.71 -4.22
C ASN A 113 21.93 6.97 -5.11
N ASP A 114 22.00 6.63 -6.39
CA ASP A 114 20.91 6.88 -7.34
C ASP A 114 19.65 6.07 -7.01
N GLU A 115 19.80 4.88 -6.42
CA GLU A 115 18.71 4.00 -6.03
C GLU A 115 18.13 4.36 -4.65
N CYS A 116 18.94 4.93 -3.77
CA CYS A 116 18.59 5.29 -2.39
C CYS A 116 18.83 6.78 -2.12
N PRO A 117 18.05 7.69 -2.72
CA PRO A 117 18.35 9.12 -2.71
C PRO A 117 18.03 9.84 -1.40
N ILE A 118 17.27 9.20 -0.49
CA ILE A 118 16.71 9.87 0.69
C ILE A 118 17.27 9.25 1.96
N VAL A 119 17.80 10.09 2.86
CA VAL A 119 18.27 9.69 4.19
C VAL A 119 17.59 10.58 5.23
N THR A 120 17.02 9.96 6.26
CA THR A 120 16.29 10.65 7.34
C THR A 120 16.83 10.19 8.70
N GLY A 121 17.26 11.12 9.54
CA GLY A 121 17.76 10.87 10.88
C GLY A 121 19.11 11.53 11.16
N ASP A 122 19.64 11.37 12.39
CA ASP A 122 20.95 11.90 12.80
C ASP A 122 22.06 10.93 12.36
N VAL A 123 22.59 11.14 11.16
CA VAL A 123 23.64 10.31 10.56
C VAL A 123 24.99 10.43 11.25
N SER A 124 25.24 11.55 11.94
CA SER A 124 26.51 11.81 12.62
C SER A 124 26.66 11.11 13.96
N ASN A 125 25.55 10.63 14.51
CA ASN A 125 25.53 10.01 15.82
C ASN A 125 26.30 8.67 15.83
N PRO A 126 27.25 8.48 16.74
CA PRO A 126 28.05 7.25 16.79
C PRO A 126 27.23 6.01 17.14
N ASN A 127 26.05 6.19 17.78
CA ASN A 127 25.16 5.11 18.17
C ASN A 127 24.00 4.90 17.19
N ALA A 128 23.99 5.59 16.05
CA ALA A 128 22.91 5.48 15.07
C ALA A 128 22.73 4.05 14.56
N ILE A 129 21.46 3.64 14.44
CA ILE A 129 21.06 2.39 13.80
C ILE A 129 20.52 2.73 12.42
N TYR A 130 21.15 2.18 11.39
CA TYR A 130 20.74 2.38 10.01
C TYR A 130 19.86 1.24 9.55
N PHE A 131 18.80 1.55 8.81
CA PHE A 131 17.94 0.55 8.18
C PHE A 131 17.47 1.04 6.81
N GLY A 132 17.19 0.10 5.91
CA GLY A 132 16.66 0.38 4.58
C GLY A 132 15.14 0.50 4.59
N ALA A 133 14.59 1.32 3.67
CA ALA A 133 13.16 1.40 3.43
C ALA A 133 12.89 1.50 1.92
N PHE A 134 12.08 0.60 1.37
CA PHE A 134 11.67 0.66 -0.03
C PHE A 134 10.31 1.32 -0.17
N ALA A 135 10.20 2.26 -1.11
CA ALA A 135 8.98 2.94 -1.49
C ALA A 135 9.03 3.34 -2.97
N THR A 136 7.89 3.56 -3.59
CA THR A 136 7.82 4.17 -4.91
C THR A 136 8.15 5.65 -4.76
N LEU A 137 9.33 6.07 -5.16
CA LEU A 137 9.79 7.45 -5.01
C LEU A 137 9.44 8.33 -6.21
N ASP A 138 9.48 7.78 -7.45
CA ASP A 138 9.15 8.46 -8.72
C ASP A 138 9.73 9.89 -8.85
N GLY A 139 10.92 10.11 -8.29
CA GLY A 139 11.51 11.45 -8.21
C GLY A 139 10.83 12.37 -7.19
N ALA A 140 9.91 11.84 -6.37
CA ALA A 140 9.29 12.59 -5.29
C ALA A 140 10.33 13.04 -4.27
N THR A 141 10.12 14.21 -3.71
CA THR A 141 10.88 14.66 -2.55
C THR A 141 10.32 13.99 -1.28
N PRO A 142 11.09 13.94 -0.18
CA PRO A 142 10.56 13.43 1.09
C PRO A 142 9.28 14.15 1.54
N GLU A 143 9.09 15.37 1.07
CA GLU A 143 7.94 16.21 1.41
C GLU A 143 6.67 15.82 0.66
N ASP A 144 6.76 15.01 -0.40
CA ASP A 144 5.63 14.72 -1.29
C ASP A 144 5.20 13.25 -1.29
N ASN A 145 5.91 12.37 -0.55
CA ASN A 145 5.64 10.94 -0.54
C ASN A 145 4.85 10.47 0.69
N PRO A 146 3.61 9.99 0.54
CA PRO A 146 2.76 9.58 1.66
C PRO A 146 3.32 8.45 2.52
N VAL A 147 4.05 7.50 1.91
CA VAL A 147 4.70 6.40 2.64
C VAL A 147 5.80 6.94 3.54
N LEU A 148 6.64 7.84 2.99
CA LEU A 148 7.70 8.47 3.76
C LEU A 148 7.16 9.37 4.88
N TRP A 149 6.01 10.02 4.69
CA TRP A 149 5.36 10.78 5.76
C TRP A 149 4.97 9.90 6.95
N ALA A 150 4.44 8.70 6.68
CA ALA A 150 4.10 7.74 7.74
C ALA A 150 5.35 7.28 8.50
N HIS A 151 6.41 6.92 7.78
CA HIS A 151 7.70 6.57 8.37
C HIS A 151 8.30 7.73 9.19
N GLN A 152 8.32 8.95 8.64
CA GLN A 152 8.85 10.14 9.30
C GLN A 152 8.06 10.54 10.54
N LEU A 153 6.73 10.34 10.53
CA LEU A 153 5.92 10.55 11.73
C LEU A 153 6.36 9.59 12.84
N ALA A 154 6.41 8.29 12.57
CA ALA A 154 6.82 7.28 13.55
C ALA A 154 8.25 7.51 14.05
N LEU A 155 9.21 7.79 13.15
CA LEU A 155 10.59 8.12 13.52
C LEU A 155 10.67 9.35 14.41
N SER A 156 9.88 10.41 14.12
CA SER A 156 9.88 11.61 14.96
C SER A 156 9.27 11.38 16.34
N GLU A 157 8.28 10.50 16.45
CA GLU A 157 7.68 10.12 17.73
C GLU A 157 8.66 9.28 18.58
N LEU A 158 9.37 8.34 17.95
CA LEU A 158 10.41 7.52 18.61
C LEU A 158 11.66 8.34 18.94
N GLY A 159 12.01 9.32 18.10
CA GLY A 159 13.13 10.24 18.31
C GLY A 159 12.85 11.27 19.39
N GLY A 160 11.63 11.77 19.47
CA GLY A 160 11.15 12.77 20.41
C GLY A 160 11.81 14.15 20.25
N ASP A 161 11.03 15.22 20.40
CA ASP A 161 11.55 16.61 20.37
C ASP A 161 12.43 16.95 21.58
N ASN A 162 12.53 16.05 22.56
CA ASN A 162 13.18 16.28 23.85
C ASN A 162 14.50 15.49 24.04
N ASN A 163 15.28 15.27 23.01
CA ASN A 163 16.55 14.53 23.06
C ASN A 163 16.40 13.04 23.47
N ASN A 164 15.23 12.47 23.35
CA ASN A 164 15.02 11.06 23.64
C ASN A 164 15.38 10.13 22.46
N GLY A 165 16.13 10.61 21.49
CA GLY A 165 16.47 10.07 20.19
C GLY A 165 16.57 8.55 20.08
N GLY A 166 15.50 7.87 19.64
CA GLY A 166 15.54 6.46 19.24
C GLY A 166 15.53 5.45 20.39
N LEU A 167 16.20 4.31 20.21
CA LEU A 167 16.19 3.20 21.15
C LEU A 167 17.02 3.52 22.40
N PRO A 168 16.56 3.18 23.61
CA PRO A 168 17.32 3.37 24.84
C PRO A 168 18.50 2.38 24.96
N ASP A 169 19.33 2.59 25.98
CA ASP A 169 20.35 1.66 26.45
C ASP A 169 21.36 1.21 25.36
N GLY A 170 21.89 2.16 24.59
CA GLY A 170 23.01 1.89 23.68
C GLY A 170 24.31 1.53 24.40
N PRO A 171 25.38 1.16 23.67
CA PRO A 171 26.65 0.67 24.24
C PRO A 171 27.30 1.61 25.26
N ASP A 172 27.12 2.90 25.11
CA ASP A 172 27.64 3.94 26.00
C ASP A 172 26.59 4.46 27.01
N GLY A 173 25.46 3.75 27.14
CA GLY A 173 24.31 4.16 27.96
C GLY A 173 23.48 5.30 27.37
N LYS A 174 23.79 5.75 26.14
CA LYS A 174 23.04 6.77 25.41
C LYS A 174 21.98 6.15 24.52
N ARG A 175 21.15 7.02 23.94
CA ARG A 175 20.14 6.63 22.95
C ARG A 175 20.77 6.26 21.61
N ARG A 176 20.09 5.39 20.88
CA ARG A 176 20.46 4.93 19.55
C ARG A 176 19.44 5.45 18.55
N PRO A 177 19.67 6.60 17.90
CA PRO A 177 18.73 7.11 16.92
C PRO A 177 18.60 6.19 15.71
N LEU A 178 17.38 6.14 15.16
CA LEU A 178 17.09 5.39 13.94
C LEU A 178 17.35 6.28 12.73
N VAL A 179 18.13 5.78 11.78
CA VAL A 179 18.42 6.45 10.50
C VAL A 179 17.86 5.59 9.38
N MET A 180 16.88 6.14 8.66
CA MET A 180 16.25 5.51 7.52
C MET A 180 16.95 5.90 6.22
N ILE A 181 17.24 4.91 5.37
CA ILE A 181 17.73 5.06 4.00
C ILE A 181 16.61 4.60 3.08
N ALA A 182 15.93 5.56 2.42
CA ALA A 182 14.82 5.24 1.54
C ALA A 182 15.29 5.04 0.11
N CYS A 183 14.90 3.91 -0.46
CA CYS A 183 15.28 3.42 -1.77
C CYS A 183 14.06 3.26 -2.67
N GLU A 184 14.29 3.37 -3.98
CA GLU A 184 13.30 3.19 -5.02
C GLU A 184 12.93 1.71 -5.18
N ASN A 185 11.63 1.40 -5.26
CA ASN A 185 11.13 0.02 -5.42
C ASN A 185 10.76 -0.35 -6.87
N ARG A 186 11.07 0.50 -7.85
CA ARG A 186 10.82 0.20 -9.27
C ARG A 186 11.75 -0.89 -9.80
N GLU A 187 11.27 -1.58 -10.82
CA GLU A 187 12.06 -2.57 -11.54
C GLU A 187 13.42 -2.00 -12.00
N GLY A 188 14.48 -2.77 -11.78
CA GLY A 188 15.85 -2.39 -12.08
C GLY A 188 16.56 -1.59 -10.98
N TYR A 189 15.84 -1.06 -9.99
CA TYR A 189 16.42 -0.31 -8.87
C TYR A 189 16.58 -1.18 -7.60
N VAL A 190 15.74 -2.20 -7.44
CA VAL A 190 15.68 -2.99 -6.19
C VAL A 190 16.99 -3.74 -5.92
N GLU A 191 17.51 -4.48 -6.91
CA GLU A 191 18.73 -5.26 -6.73
C GLU A 191 19.95 -4.39 -6.40
N PRO A 192 20.27 -3.30 -7.15
CA PRO A 192 21.35 -2.39 -6.78
C PRO A 192 21.14 -1.74 -5.41
N ALA A 193 19.91 -1.34 -5.07
CA ALA A 193 19.59 -0.78 -3.76
C ALA A 193 19.83 -1.77 -2.62
N MET A 194 19.38 -3.03 -2.78
CA MET A 194 19.65 -4.07 -1.77
C MET A 194 21.14 -4.35 -1.62
N LYS A 195 21.89 -4.35 -2.73
CA LYS A 195 23.34 -4.47 -2.68
C LYS A 195 23.98 -3.33 -1.90
N HIS A 196 23.55 -2.10 -2.17
CA HIS A 196 24.00 -0.94 -1.42
C HIS A 196 23.72 -1.08 0.08
N LEU A 197 22.49 -1.41 0.43
CA LEU A 197 22.08 -1.58 1.83
C LEU A 197 22.82 -2.72 2.54
N ALA A 198 22.98 -3.88 1.86
CA ALA A 198 23.52 -5.09 2.45
C ALA A 198 25.05 -5.13 2.47
N ASP A 199 25.72 -4.76 1.36
CA ASP A 199 27.16 -4.90 1.19
C ASP A 199 27.93 -3.66 1.59
N GLU A 200 27.41 -2.48 1.21
CA GLU A 200 28.10 -1.23 1.43
C GLU A 200 27.74 -0.63 2.78
N VAL A 201 26.45 -0.41 3.01
CA VAL A 201 25.98 0.18 4.27
C VAL A 201 25.94 -0.85 5.40
N GLN A 202 25.64 -2.10 5.13
CA GLN A 202 25.50 -3.20 6.11
C GLN A 202 24.38 -2.92 7.12
N VAL A 203 23.16 -2.73 6.62
CA VAL A 203 21.99 -2.54 7.48
C VAL A 203 21.53 -3.88 8.08
N PRO A 204 21.07 -3.92 9.34
CA PRO A 204 20.54 -5.15 9.95
C PRO A 204 19.09 -5.42 9.56
N ALA A 205 18.38 -4.44 9.00
CA ALA A 205 16.97 -4.57 8.66
C ALA A 205 16.57 -3.71 7.47
N VAL A 206 15.50 -4.16 6.79
CA VAL A 206 14.84 -3.46 5.70
C VAL A 206 13.32 -3.50 5.92
N ILE A 207 12.65 -2.38 5.68
CA ILE A 207 11.19 -2.30 5.53
C ILE A 207 10.89 -2.04 4.06
N GLY A 208 9.88 -2.71 3.46
CA GLY A 208 9.65 -2.37 2.08
C GLY A 208 8.39 -2.92 1.44
N THR A 209 7.99 -2.22 0.40
CA THR A 209 6.94 -2.58 -0.54
C THR A 209 7.56 -3.17 -1.78
N LEU A 210 8.22 -4.31 -1.67
CA LEU A 210 8.78 -5.01 -2.81
C LEU A 210 7.74 -5.91 -3.46
N LYS A 211 7.75 -5.95 -4.78
CA LYS A 211 7.00 -7.00 -5.50
C LYS A 211 7.54 -8.36 -5.08
N PRO A 212 6.69 -9.41 -4.99
CA PRO A 212 7.13 -10.72 -4.53
C PRO A 212 8.36 -11.27 -5.26
N GLY A 213 8.41 -11.13 -6.58
CA GLY A 213 9.57 -11.58 -7.36
C GLY A 213 10.84 -10.78 -7.10
N ASP A 214 10.75 -9.48 -6.82
CA ASP A 214 11.90 -8.65 -6.46
C ASP A 214 12.38 -8.96 -5.06
N LEU A 215 11.46 -9.21 -4.12
CA LEU A 215 11.80 -9.60 -2.76
C LEU A 215 12.56 -10.94 -2.75
N LEU A 216 12.05 -11.97 -3.44
CA LEU A 216 12.69 -13.28 -3.50
C LEU A 216 14.08 -13.21 -4.14
N ARG A 217 14.23 -12.50 -5.27
CA ARG A 217 15.55 -12.32 -5.89
C ARG A 217 16.52 -11.61 -4.98
N SER A 218 16.09 -10.51 -4.36
CA SER A 218 16.92 -9.75 -3.44
C SER A 218 17.27 -10.56 -2.20
N TYR A 219 16.34 -11.40 -1.72
CA TYR A 219 16.57 -12.27 -0.58
C TYR A 219 17.62 -13.34 -0.88
N GLU A 220 17.56 -13.98 -2.05
CA GLU A 220 18.55 -14.97 -2.46
C GLU A 220 19.98 -14.39 -2.48
N ASP A 221 20.13 -13.17 -3.00
CA ASP A 221 21.43 -12.56 -3.21
C ASP A 221 21.97 -11.85 -1.96
N TYR A 222 21.13 -11.11 -1.23
CA TYR A 222 21.57 -10.17 -0.21
C TYR A 222 20.93 -10.37 1.16
N ALA A 223 19.67 -10.73 1.24
CA ALA A 223 18.98 -10.86 2.53
C ALA A 223 19.44 -12.08 3.33
N LYS A 224 19.95 -13.14 2.69
CA LYS A 224 20.64 -14.28 3.37
C LYS A 224 21.89 -13.87 4.16
N ARG A 225 22.24 -12.58 4.14
CA ARG A 225 23.32 -11.99 4.95
C ARG A 225 22.86 -11.55 6.34
N ASP A 226 21.87 -12.20 6.89
CA ASP A 226 21.32 -11.93 8.22
C ASP A 226 20.64 -10.56 8.33
N ILE A 227 19.85 -10.22 7.31
CA ILE A 227 19.02 -9.01 7.28
C ILE A 227 17.59 -9.38 7.60
N PHE A 228 16.98 -8.70 8.56
CA PHE A 228 15.56 -8.78 8.87
C PHE A 228 14.75 -7.97 7.83
N TYR A 229 13.68 -8.56 7.31
CA TYR A 229 12.78 -7.87 6.37
C TYR A 229 11.36 -7.79 6.93
N LEU A 230 10.77 -6.59 6.90
CA LEU A 230 9.38 -6.36 7.30
C LEU A 230 8.59 -5.76 6.14
N SER A 231 7.62 -6.52 5.61
CA SER A 231 6.68 -6.03 4.62
C SER A 231 5.50 -5.33 5.29
N PRO A 232 5.28 -4.04 5.05
CA PRO A 232 4.07 -3.36 5.48
C PRO A 232 2.85 -3.67 4.60
N VAL A 233 3.03 -4.39 3.49
CA VAL A 233 1.98 -4.75 2.52
C VAL A 233 1.82 -6.26 2.43
N SER A 234 0.78 -6.72 1.74
CA SER A 234 0.54 -8.14 1.51
C SER A 234 1.67 -8.78 0.70
N VAL A 235 1.96 -10.04 0.98
CA VAL A 235 2.91 -10.87 0.24
C VAL A 235 2.22 -12.10 -0.34
N THR A 236 2.90 -12.81 -1.23
CA THR A 236 2.38 -14.02 -1.89
C THR A 236 2.93 -15.28 -1.25
N ALA A 237 2.26 -16.42 -1.48
CA ALA A 237 2.67 -17.72 -0.95
C ALA A 237 4.14 -18.08 -1.20
N PRO A 238 4.73 -17.85 -2.40
CA PRO A 238 6.15 -18.11 -2.60
C PRO A 238 7.11 -17.34 -1.67
N VAL A 239 6.70 -16.15 -1.19
CA VAL A 239 7.48 -15.41 -0.19
C VAL A 239 7.32 -16.03 1.20
N ILE A 240 6.11 -16.51 1.51
CA ILE A 240 5.80 -17.14 2.80
C ILE A 240 6.48 -18.51 2.93
N ASP A 241 6.55 -19.25 1.83
CA ASP A 241 7.13 -20.59 1.77
C ASP A 241 8.67 -20.58 1.67
N GLU A 242 9.30 -19.39 1.55
CA GLU A 242 10.76 -19.27 1.50
C GLU A 242 11.39 -19.67 2.84
N ASP A 243 12.42 -20.50 2.79
CA ASP A 243 13.22 -20.88 3.97
C ASP A 243 14.13 -19.71 4.38
N ASP A 244 13.56 -18.77 5.08
CA ASP A 244 14.17 -17.51 5.48
C ASP A 244 14.68 -17.49 6.93
N ASP A 245 14.66 -18.62 7.63
CA ASP A 245 14.94 -18.70 9.06
C ASP A 245 14.08 -17.72 9.91
N GLY A 246 12.86 -17.42 9.47
CA GLY A 246 11.93 -16.51 10.13
C GLY A 246 12.32 -15.02 10.05
N ARG A 247 13.06 -14.60 9.03
CA ARG A 247 13.53 -13.22 8.88
C ARG A 247 12.60 -12.34 8.04
N ILE A 248 11.66 -12.91 7.27
CA ILE A 248 10.67 -12.17 6.52
C ILE A 248 9.35 -12.13 7.30
N TRP A 249 8.86 -10.93 7.58
CA TRP A 249 7.61 -10.71 8.31
C TRP A 249 6.67 -9.81 7.50
N ASN A 250 5.35 -10.05 7.67
CA ASN A 250 4.32 -9.38 6.87
C ASN A 250 3.18 -8.88 7.75
N LEU A 251 2.80 -7.60 7.57
CA LEU A 251 1.74 -6.95 8.34
C LEU A 251 0.35 -7.00 7.70
N LEU A 252 0.22 -7.33 6.41
CA LEU A 252 -1.06 -7.26 5.69
C LEU A 252 -1.52 -8.56 5.01
N GLY A 253 -1.09 -9.72 5.50
CA GLY A 253 -1.62 -11.00 5.04
C GLY A 253 -1.25 -11.38 3.61
N GLN A 254 -2.06 -12.23 3.01
CA GLN A 254 -1.83 -12.84 1.71
C GLN A 254 -3.13 -12.83 0.87
N PRO A 255 -3.06 -13.06 -0.45
CA PRO A 255 -4.24 -13.05 -1.33
C PRO A 255 -5.38 -13.98 -0.89
N SER A 256 -5.05 -15.15 -0.37
CA SER A 256 -6.04 -16.13 0.10
C SER A 256 -6.90 -15.65 1.27
N ASP A 257 -6.43 -14.67 2.06
CA ASP A 257 -7.19 -14.11 3.18
C ASP A 257 -8.46 -13.38 2.71
N PHE A 258 -8.49 -12.92 1.47
CA PHE A 258 -9.64 -12.21 0.90
C PHE A 258 -10.72 -13.12 0.33
N VAL A 259 -10.40 -14.39 0.05
CA VAL A 259 -11.31 -15.35 -0.62
C VAL A 259 -12.65 -15.50 0.09
N PRO A 260 -12.72 -15.67 1.42
CA PRO A 260 -14.02 -15.80 2.11
C PRO A 260 -14.92 -14.57 1.96
N THR A 261 -14.31 -13.39 1.91
CA THR A 261 -15.03 -12.13 1.73
C THR A 261 -15.57 -12.00 0.31
N TYR A 262 -14.78 -12.35 -0.70
CA TYR A 262 -15.25 -12.40 -2.10
C TYR A 262 -16.37 -13.40 -2.29
N ALA A 263 -16.25 -14.61 -1.74
CA ALA A 263 -17.28 -15.65 -1.84
C ALA A 263 -18.61 -15.19 -1.24
N ALA A 264 -18.55 -14.61 -0.04
CA ALA A 264 -19.73 -14.08 0.62
C ALA A 264 -20.34 -12.90 -0.16
N LEU A 265 -19.51 -12.02 -0.69
CA LEU A 265 -19.95 -10.85 -1.44
C LEU A 265 -20.58 -11.25 -2.77
N LEU A 266 -19.98 -12.20 -3.51
CA LEU A 266 -20.54 -12.72 -4.77
C LEU A 266 -21.92 -13.32 -4.55
N THR A 267 -22.07 -14.21 -3.56
CA THR A 267 -23.36 -14.86 -3.23
C THR A 267 -24.43 -13.81 -2.91
N ARG A 268 -24.10 -12.80 -2.13
CA ARG A 268 -25.06 -11.76 -1.76
C ARG A 268 -25.36 -10.80 -2.92
N SER A 269 -24.38 -10.50 -3.75
CA SER A 269 -24.56 -9.68 -4.94
C SER A 269 -25.46 -10.38 -5.97
N GLU A 270 -25.30 -11.69 -6.15
CA GLU A 270 -26.19 -12.50 -6.97
C GLU A 270 -27.63 -12.44 -6.46
N ALA A 271 -27.86 -12.69 -5.17
CA ALA A 271 -29.19 -12.64 -4.57
C ALA A 271 -29.81 -11.23 -4.72
N TRP A 272 -29.04 -10.18 -4.52
CA TRP A 272 -29.48 -8.80 -4.70
C TRP A 272 -29.84 -8.49 -6.16
N LEU A 273 -29.01 -8.89 -7.12
CA LEU A 273 -29.31 -8.71 -8.55
C LEU A 273 -30.56 -9.45 -8.98
N ARG A 274 -30.73 -10.71 -8.56
CA ARG A 274 -31.94 -11.49 -8.86
C ARG A 274 -33.20 -10.80 -8.36
N LYS A 275 -33.16 -10.31 -7.12
CA LYS A 275 -34.27 -9.55 -6.52
C LYS A 275 -34.53 -8.22 -7.25
N THR A 276 -33.50 -7.43 -7.48
CA THR A 276 -33.63 -6.08 -8.05
C THR A 276 -34.08 -6.10 -9.51
N ARG A 277 -33.60 -7.07 -10.28
CA ARG A 277 -33.96 -7.25 -11.70
C ARG A 277 -35.15 -8.18 -11.90
N ALA A 278 -35.78 -8.67 -10.82
CA ALA A 278 -36.89 -9.64 -10.83
C ALA A 278 -36.57 -10.87 -11.71
N LEU A 279 -35.35 -11.40 -11.61
CA LEU A 279 -34.92 -12.55 -12.40
C LEU A 279 -35.44 -13.87 -11.79
N PRO A 280 -35.98 -14.79 -12.61
CA PRO A 280 -36.29 -16.16 -12.17
C PRO A 280 -35.03 -16.86 -11.65
N GLU A 281 -35.19 -17.78 -10.70
CA GLU A 281 -34.07 -18.62 -10.20
C GLU A 281 -33.39 -19.44 -11.31
N THR A 282 -34.15 -19.79 -12.35
CA THR A 282 -33.65 -20.53 -13.52
C THR A 282 -32.84 -19.68 -14.49
N THR A 283 -32.78 -18.36 -14.31
CA THR A 283 -31.98 -17.47 -15.14
C THR A 283 -30.52 -17.56 -14.70
N HIS A 284 -29.65 -17.99 -15.58
CA HIS A 284 -28.23 -17.99 -15.31
C HIS A 284 -27.67 -16.58 -15.45
N LEU A 285 -26.94 -16.14 -14.43
CA LEU A 285 -26.13 -14.91 -14.47
C LEU A 285 -24.79 -15.21 -15.14
N LYS A 286 -24.24 -14.20 -15.81
CA LYS A 286 -22.89 -14.26 -16.40
C LYS A 286 -21.91 -13.51 -15.54
N VAL A 287 -20.74 -14.10 -15.30
CA VAL A 287 -19.67 -13.53 -14.48
C VAL A 287 -18.37 -13.44 -15.26
N VAL A 288 -17.66 -12.34 -15.10
CA VAL A 288 -16.29 -12.17 -15.59
C VAL A 288 -15.37 -11.93 -14.40
N LEU A 289 -14.27 -12.68 -14.33
CA LEU A 289 -13.16 -12.45 -13.40
C LEU A 289 -12.00 -11.81 -14.17
N VAL A 290 -11.56 -10.62 -13.75
CA VAL A 290 -10.46 -9.88 -14.38
C VAL A 290 -9.24 -9.94 -13.48
N THR A 291 -8.08 -10.23 -14.05
CA THR A 291 -6.78 -10.32 -13.38
C THR A 291 -5.68 -9.69 -14.24
N THR A 292 -4.48 -9.59 -13.71
CA THR A 292 -3.27 -9.29 -14.46
C THR A 292 -2.26 -10.43 -14.33
N GLY A 293 -1.12 -10.32 -14.99
CA GLY A 293 0.03 -11.24 -14.80
C GLY A 293 0.88 -10.92 -13.57
N ASP A 294 0.51 -9.93 -12.75
CA ASP A 294 1.18 -9.66 -11.48
C ASP A 294 1.03 -10.84 -10.52
N ALA A 295 2.08 -11.13 -9.76
CA ALA A 295 2.11 -12.32 -8.90
C ALA A 295 0.98 -12.32 -7.86
N PHE A 296 0.64 -11.16 -7.28
CA PHE A 296 -0.45 -11.07 -6.33
C PHE A 296 -1.80 -11.29 -6.98
N ASP A 297 -2.06 -10.64 -8.11
CA ASP A 297 -3.32 -10.76 -8.85
C ASP A 297 -3.54 -12.19 -9.35
N ALA A 298 -2.47 -12.85 -9.81
CA ALA A 298 -2.50 -14.24 -10.25
C ALA A 298 -2.80 -15.19 -9.08
N GLU A 299 -2.15 -15.02 -7.93
CA GLU A 299 -2.42 -15.83 -6.74
C GLU A 299 -3.83 -15.59 -6.19
N LEU A 300 -4.30 -14.34 -6.19
CA LEU A 300 -5.68 -14.03 -5.80
C LEU A 300 -6.68 -14.74 -6.73
N ARG A 301 -6.48 -14.65 -8.06
CA ARG A 301 -7.29 -15.40 -9.03
C ARG A 301 -7.30 -16.89 -8.74
N ASP A 302 -6.13 -17.49 -8.57
CA ASP A 302 -5.98 -18.93 -8.39
C ASP A 302 -6.61 -19.40 -7.06
N SER A 303 -6.58 -18.54 -6.04
CA SER A 303 -7.27 -18.76 -4.77
C SER A 303 -8.79 -18.59 -4.87
N LEU A 304 -9.27 -17.68 -5.74
CA LEU A 304 -10.70 -17.44 -5.93
C LEU A 304 -11.38 -18.55 -6.75
N LEU A 305 -10.73 -19.07 -7.78
CA LEU A 305 -11.32 -20.02 -8.73
C LEU A 305 -11.98 -21.25 -8.09
N PRO A 306 -11.41 -21.92 -7.07
CA PRO A 306 -12.04 -23.09 -6.43
C PRO A 306 -13.20 -22.74 -5.51
N ASP A 307 -13.20 -21.54 -4.91
CA ASP A 307 -14.09 -21.20 -3.79
C ASP A 307 -15.30 -20.35 -4.18
N LEU A 308 -15.20 -19.57 -5.27
CA LEU A 308 -16.30 -18.75 -5.73
C LEU A 308 -17.41 -19.58 -6.39
N ARG A 309 -18.65 -19.26 -6.05
CA ARG A 309 -19.85 -19.92 -6.58
C ARG A 309 -20.89 -18.89 -7.00
N PHE A 310 -21.57 -19.16 -8.11
CA PHE A 310 -22.75 -18.46 -8.58
C PHE A 310 -23.62 -19.42 -9.40
N ASN A 311 -24.88 -19.13 -9.62
CA ASN A 311 -25.85 -20.07 -10.21
C ASN A 311 -25.85 -21.45 -9.51
N ASP A 312 -25.55 -21.50 -8.22
CA ASP A 312 -25.37 -22.74 -7.42
C ASP A 312 -24.22 -23.66 -7.89
N LEU A 313 -23.35 -23.20 -8.77
CA LEU A 313 -22.22 -23.93 -9.37
C LEU A 313 -20.88 -23.26 -9.00
N SER A 314 -19.78 -24.02 -9.07
CA SER A 314 -18.43 -23.45 -9.03
C SER A 314 -18.18 -22.56 -10.26
N LEU A 315 -17.18 -21.66 -10.21
CA LEU A 315 -16.87 -20.83 -11.37
C LEU A 315 -16.64 -21.67 -12.63
N ASN A 316 -15.85 -22.75 -12.53
CA ASN A 316 -15.50 -23.60 -13.66
C ASN A 316 -16.69 -24.45 -14.20
N ASP A 317 -17.65 -24.80 -13.35
CA ASP A 317 -18.81 -25.58 -13.73
C ASP A 317 -19.90 -24.75 -14.43
N ASN A 318 -19.80 -23.41 -14.37
CA ASN A 318 -20.72 -22.50 -15.05
C ASN A 318 -20.54 -22.45 -16.58
N GLY A 319 -19.50 -23.08 -17.13
CA GLY A 319 -19.27 -23.18 -18.58
C GLY A 319 -19.21 -21.81 -19.28
N GLU A 320 -20.15 -21.59 -20.22
CA GLU A 320 -20.18 -20.33 -21.00
C GLU A 320 -20.66 -19.11 -20.19
N ASP A 321 -21.21 -19.32 -18.99
CA ASP A 321 -21.64 -18.24 -18.11
C ASP A 321 -20.49 -17.66 -17.26
N PHE A 322 -19.29 -18.23 -17.35
CA PHE A 322 -18.08 -17.73 -16.71
C PHE A 322 -16.96 -17.44 -17.71
N LYS A 323 -16.26 -16.32 -17.52
CA LYS A 323 -15.01 -16.01 -18.25
C LYS A 323 -13.96 -15.44 -17.30
N SER A 324 -12.72 -15.92 -17.44
CA SER A 324 -11.54 -15.29 -16.88
C SER A 324 -10.83 -14.46 -17.95
N VAL A 325 -10.46 -13.22 -17.60
CA VAL A 325 -9.81 -12.24 -18.50
C VAL A 325 -8.53 -11.75 -17.83
N GLU A 326 -7.40 -12.05 -18.46
CA GLU A 326 -6.09 -11.56 -18.01
C GLU A 326 -5.68 -10.35 -18.86
N LEU A 327 -5.18 -9.28 -18.20
CA LEU A 327 -4.72 -8.04 -18.84
C LEU A 327 -3.20 -8.06 -18.97
N ASP A 328 -2.69 -7.64 -20.13
CA ASP A 328 -1.24 -7.48 -20.38
C ASP A 328 -0.73 -6.06 -20.08
N GLY A 329 -1.61 -5.16 -19.64
CA GLY A 329 -1.28 -3.79 -19.27
C GLY A 329 -1.16 -2.80 -20.43
N THR A 330 -1.25 -3.26 -21.68
CA THR A 330 -1.18 -2.35 -22.83
C THR A 330 -2.54 -1.70 -23.11
N ALA A 331 -2.54 -0.43 -23.53
CA ALA A 331 -3.77 0.28 -23.91
C ALA A 331 -4.56 -0.45 -25.02
N LYS A 332 -3.86 -1.15 -25.91
CA LYS A 332 -4.47 -1.94 -26.98
C LYS A 332 -5.21 -3.15 -26.41
N ASP A 333 -4.60 -3.86 -25.47
CA ASP A 333 -5.22 -5.01 -24.80
C ASP A 333 -6.44 -4.57 -23.97
N LEU A 334 -6.29 -3.52 -23.16
CA LEU A 334 -7.40 -2.96 -22.37
C LEU A 334 -8.63 -2.64 -23.24
N SER A 335 -8.43 -1.97 -24.39
CA SER A 335 -9.51 -1.66 -25.32
C SER A 335 -10.14 -2.93 -25.92
N ALA A 336 -9.33 -3.90 -26.33
CA ALA A 336 -9.82 -5.15 -26.91
C ALA A 336 -10.61 -5.98 -25.88
N LYS A 337 -10.12 -6.06 -24.65
CA LYS A 337 -10.79 -6.76 -23.53
C LYS A 337 -12.09 -6.05 -23.14
N ALA A 338 -12.11 -4.72 -23.11
CA ALA A 338 -13.32 -3.95 -22.83
C ALA A 338 -14.43 -4.24 -23.85
N VAL A 339 -14.11 -4.25 -25.14
CA VAL A 339 -15.07 -4.63 -26.21
C VAL A 339 -15.57 -6.06 -25.98
N ALA A 340 -14.66 -7.02 -25.74
CA ALA A 340 -15.04 -8.42 -25.55
C ALA A 340 -15.91 -8.65 -24.30
N ILE A 341 -15.67 -7.93 -23.21
CA ILE A 341 -16.49 -7.96 -21.99
C ILE A 341 -17.86 -7.35 -22.27
N ALA A 342 -17.93 -6.21 -22.96
CA ALA A 342 -19.20 -5.56 -23.28
C ALA A 342 -20.05 -6.42 -24.26
N GLU A 343 -19.44 -7.09 -25.24
CA GLU A 343 -20.12 -8.05 -26.15
C GLU A 343 -20.61 -9.30 -25.43
N TYR A 344 -19.85 -9.79 -24.42
CA TYR A 344 -20.27 -10.91 -23.59
C TYR A 344 -21.44 -10.53 -22.66
N ALA A 345 -21.55 -9.25 -22.30
CA ALA A 345 -22.59 -8.67 -21.46
C ALA A 345 -22.75 -9.39 -20.12
N PRO A 346 -21.72 -9.42 -19.23
CA PRO A 346 -21.82 -10.06 -17.94
C PRO A 346 -22.75 -9.30 -16.99
N ASP A 347 -23.36 -10.03 -16.07
CA ASP A 347 -24.12 -9.46 -14.96
C ASP A 347 -23.23 -8.94 -13.84
N ILE A 348 -22.11 -9.65 -13.59
CA ILE A 348 -21.13 -9.31 -12.57
C ILE A 348 -19.72 -9.32 -13.19
N VAL A 349 -18.94 -8.30 -12.86
CA VAL A 349 -17.50 -8.24 -13.13
C VAL A 349 -16.76 -8.21 -11.81
N ILE A 350 -15.93 -9.22 -11.56
CA ILE A 350 -15.07 -9.33 -10.38
C ILE A 350 -13.67 -8.89 -10.77
N SER A 351 -13.09 -7.93 -10.07
CA SER A 351 -11.70 -7.54 -10.22
C SER A 351 -10.85 -8.27 -9.19
N ALA A 352 -9.91 -9.09 -9.67
CA ALA A 352 -8.70 -9.49 -8.94
C ALA A 352 -7.49 -8.70 -9.46
N ALA A 353 -7.71 -7.74 -10.38
CA ALA A 353 -6.68 -6.89 -10.95
C ALA A 353 -6.40 -5.69 -10.04
N SER A 354 -5.14 -5.24 -10.03
CA SER A 354 -4.68 -4.05 -9.33
C SER A 354 -5.06 -2.74 -10.07
N GLU A 355 -4.14 -1.83 -10.26
CA GLU A 355 -4.36 -0.46 -10.76
C GLU A 355 -5.10 -0.38 -12.10
N LEU A 356 -4.79 -1.27 -13.04
CA LEU A 356 -5.30 -1.24 -14.43
C LEU A 356 -6.84 -1.28 -14.55
N PHE A 357 -7.53 -1.67 -13.48
CA PHE A 357 -8.97 -1.82 -13.52
C PHE A 357 -9.73 -0.51 -13.33
N VAL A 358 -9.41 0.30 -12.31
CA VAL A 358 -10.18 1.51 -11.94
C VAL A 358 -9.51 2.84 -12.26
N MET A 359 -8.23 2.87 -12.65
CA MET A 359 -7.52 4.09 -13.01
C MET A 359 -8.21 4.86 -14.17
N ASP A 360 -7.83 6.10 -14.42
CA ASP A 360 -8.29 6.86 -15.58
C ASP A 360 -7.86 6.16 -16.88
N GLY A 361 -8.84 5.86 -17.75
CA GLY A 361 -8.63 5.02 -18.94
C GLY A 361 -8.48 3.52 -18.64
N GLY A 362 -8.70 3.08 -17.41
CA GLY A 362 -8.67 1.68 -17.02
C GLY A 362 -9.82 0.85 -17.59
N LEU A 363 -9.72 -0.47 -17.43
CA LEU A 363 -10.64 -1.41 -18.05
C LEU A 363 -12.11 -1.12 -17.69
N GLN A 364 -12.41 -0.81 -16.44
CA GLN A 364 -13.78 -0.53 -15.99
C GLN A 364 -14.40 0.64 -16.77
N GLN A 365 -13.63 1.73 -16.96
CA GLN A 365 -14.12 2.86 -17.74
C GLN A 365 -14.38 2.48 -19.19
N LEU A 366 -13.44 1.77 -19.82
CA LEU A 366 -13.56 1.35 -21.21
C LEU A 366 -14.75 0.41 -21.42
N VAL A 367 -15.01 -0.52 -20.49
CA VAL A 367 -16.20 -1.39 -20.51
C VAL A 367 -17.48 -0.56 -20.46
N GLU A 368 -17.56 0.43 -19.57
CA GLU A 368 -18.73 1.32 -19.45
C GLU A 368 -18.96 2.16 -20.72
N ASP A 369 -17.88 2.61 -21.38
CA ASP A 369 -17.95 3.38 -22.61
C ASP A 369 -18.44 2.54 -23.80
N GLU A 370 -18.01 1.27 -23.89
CA GLU A 370 -18.43 0.34 -24.95
C GLU A 370 -19.83 -0.26 -24.71
N TRP A 371 -20.33 -0.24 -23.46
CA TRP A 371 -21.55 -0.96 -23.07
C TRP A 371 -22.78 -0.59 -23.88
N GLY A 372 -23.03 0.69 -24.07
CA GLY A 372 -24.20 1.19 -24.80
C GLY A 372 -24.26 0.71 -26.27
N VAL A 373 -23.10 0.42 -26.86
CA VAL A 373 -22.98 0.01 -28.28
C VAL A 373 -22.96 -1.51 -28.42
N LYS A 374 -22.32 -2.21 -27.50
CA LYS A 374 -21.96 -3.63 -27.63
C LYS A 374 -22.86 -4.59 -26.87
N ALA A 375 -23.41 -4.18 -25.72
CA ALA A 375 -24.15 -5.07 -24.84
C ALA A 375 -25.60 -5.36 -25.25
N GLY A 376 -26.07 -4.85 -26.41
CA GLY A 376 -27.38 -5.20 -26.95
C GLY A 376 -28.59 -4.85 -26.07
N GLY A 377 -28.46 -3.82 -25.23
CA GLY A 377 -29.53 -3.40 -24.30
C GLY A 377 -29.55 -4.16 -22.98
N HIS A 378 -28.55 -5.00 -22.70
CA HIS A 378 -28.40 -5.63 -21.37
C HIS A 378 -28.15 -4.57 -20.29
N PRO A 379 -28.68 -4.77 -19.06
CA PRO A 379 -28.37 -3.92 -17.92
C PRO A 379 -26.87 -3.88 -17.69
N ARG A 380 -26.35 -2.72 -17.26
CA ARG A 380 -24.93 -2.57 -16.94
C ARG A 380 -24.50 -3.53 -15.81
N PRO A 381 -23.24 -4.00 -15.79
CA PRO A 381 -22.78 -4.99 -14.84
C PRO A 381 -22.69 -4.42 -13.42
N PHE A 382 -22.75 -5.31 -12.47
CA PHE A 382 -22.36 -5.08 -11.09
C PHE A 382 -20.85 -5.35 -10.95
N TYR A 383 -20.13 -4.49 -10.23
CA TYR A 383 -18.69 -4.60 -10.07
C TYR A 383 -18.32 -4.95 -8.65
N ILE A 384 -17.48 -5.99 -8.50
CA ILE A 384 -16.82 -6.34 -7.24
C ILE A 384 -15.34 -5.99 -7.40
N LEU A 385 -14.88 -4.95 -6.68
CA LEU A 385 -13.55 -4.39 -6.79
C LEU A 385 -12.56 -5.09 -5.85
N SER A 386 -11.29 -5.15 -6.26
CA SER A 386 -10.23 -5.74 -5.44
C SER A 386 -9.80 -4.81 -4.29
N PRO A 387 -9.14 -5.35 -3.26
CA PRO A 387 -8.55 -4.54 -2.18
C PRO A 387 -7.58 -3.47 -2.70
N TYR A 388 -6.88 -3.76 -3.79
CA TYR A 388 -5.93 -2.83 -4.42
C TYR A 388 -6.62 -1.73 -5.23
N ASN A 389 -7.81 -1.98 -5.76
CA ASN A 389 -8.55 -0.95 -6.47
C ASN A 389 -9.02 0.18 -5.54
N ALA A 390 -8.99 -0.08 -4.28
CA ALA A 390 -9.46 0.87 -3.30
C ALA A 390 -8.54 2.10 -3.17
N GLY A 391 -7.22 2.00 -3.42
CA GLY A 391 -6.30 3.15 -3.52
C GLY A 391 -6.65 4.09 -4.67
N ASP A 392 -7.17 3.55 -5.77
CA ASP A 392 -7.46 4.29 -7.00
C ASP A 392 -8.94 4.66 -7.19
N VAL A 393 -9.77 4.40 -6.19
CA VAL A 393 -11.21 4.73 -6.28
C VAL A 393 -11.50 6.21 -6.50
N THR A 394 -10.53 7.11 -6.31
CA THR A 394 -10.73 8.54 -6.56
C THR A 394 -11.15 8.81 -8.01
N ALA A 395 -10.52 8.15 -8.99
CA ALA A 395 -10.89 8.24 -10.39
C ALA A 395 -12.32 7.72 -10.62
N LEU A 396 -12.67 6.58 -10.03
CA LEU A 396 -14.02 6.01 -10.10
C LEU A 396 -15.05 6.90 -9.41
N LEU A 397 -14.76 7.42 -8.21
CA LEU A 397 -15.64 8.36 -7.50
C LEU A 397 -15.90 9.63 -8.31
N LYS A 398 -14.88 10.18 -8.95
CA LYS A 398 -14.99 11.35 -9.81
C LYS A 398 -15.90 11.06 -11.02
N ARG A 399 -15.77 9.90 -11.65
CA ARG A 399 -16.64 9.48 -12.76
C ARG A 399 -18.08 9.28 -12.31
N ILE A 400 -18.31 8.57 -11.21
CA ILE A 400 -19.63 8.36 -10.62
C ILE A 400 -20.26 9.71 -10.24
N SER A 401 -19.52 10.61 -9.59
CA SER A 401 -19.99 11.94 -9.20
C SER A 401 -20.30 12.83 -10.41
N GLY A 402 -19.44 12.83 -11.43
CA GLY A 402 -19.64 13.62 -12.65
C GLY A 402 -20.88 13.21 -13.45
N ARG A 403 -21.28 11.93 -13.38
CA ARG A 403 -22.55 11.46 -13.96
C ARG A 403 -23.78 11.91 -13.15
N LEU A 404 -23.60 12.24 -11.85
CA LEU A 404 -24.70 12.67 -10.98
C LEU A 404 -25.20 14.09 -11.26
N GLU A 405 -24.38 14.96 -11.85
CA GLU A 405 -24.74 16.36 -12.08
C GLU A 405 -25.78 16.57 -13.20
N GLY A 406 -26.07 15.56 -14.02
CA GLY A 406 -26.98 15.70 -15.17
C GLY A 406 -27.99 14.58 -15.38
N ASP A 407 -27.95 13.48 -14.65
CA ASP A 407 -28.76 12.29 -14.95
C ASP A 407 -29.49 11.73 -13.72
N VAL A 408 -30.82 11.61 -13.85
CA VAL A 408 -31.71 11.05 -12.80
C VAL A 408 -31.44 9.54 -12.57
N THR A 409 -30.86 8.86 -13.55
CA THR A 409 -30.48 7.44 -13.48
C THR A 409 -29.16 7.19 -12.71
N ALA A 410 -28.43 8.24 -12.40
CA ALA A 410 -27.14 8.17 -11.72
C ALA A 410 -27.20 7.59 -10.29
N GLY A 411 -28.38 7.54 -9.67
CA GLY A 411 -28.58 6.86 -8.38
C GLY A 411 -28.39 5.34 -8.47
N GLU A 412 -28.71 4.74 -9.62
CA GLU A 412 -28.54 3.31 -9.87
C GLU A 412 -27.07 2.94 -10.12
N ASP A 413 -26.27 3.86 -10.67
CA ASP A 413 -24.87 3.62 -10.98
C ASP A 413 -24.01 3.37 -9.73
N GLN A 414 -24.27 4.05 -8.62
CA GLN A 414 -23.51 3.86 -7.38
C GLN A 414 -23.73 2.47 -6.76
N GLN A 415 -24.95 1.95 -6.85
CA GLN A 415 -25.31 0.64 -6.30
C GLN A 415 -24.62 -0.52 -7.00
N ARG A 416 -24.07 -0.29 -8.18
CA ARG A 416 -23.38 -1.31 -8.98
C ARG A 416 -21.93 -1.55 -8.57
N TYR A 417 -21.39 -0.76 -7.65
CA TYR A 417 -19.99 -0.86 -7.23
C TYR A 417 -19.88 -1.20 -5.77
N VAL A 418 -19.23 -2.31 -5.50
CA VAL A 418 -18.81 -2.73 -4.17
C VAL A 418 -17.37 -3.23 -4.25
N GLY A 419 -16.68 -3.35 -3.15
CA GLY A 419 -15.33 -3.88 -3.17
C GLY A 419 -14.96 -4.60 -1.88
N VAL A 420 -13.97 -5.44 -1.99
CA VAL A 420 -13.31 -6.09 -0.86
C VAL A 420 -12.23 -5.17 -0.33
N SER A 421 -12.07 -5.12 0.98
CA SER A 421 -11.02 -4.37 1.66
C SER A 421 -10.48 -5.15 2.84
N ILE A 422 -9.36 -4.70 3.38
CA ILE A 422 -8.92 -5.13 4.69
C ILE A 422 -9.85 -4.45 5.71
N ALA A 423 -10.54 -5.25 6.52
CA ALA A 423 -11.33 -4.71 7.61
C ALA A 423 -10.38 -4.17 8.68
N PRO A 424 -10.58 -2.95 9.18
CA PRO A 424 -9.84 -2.52 10.35
C PRO A 424 -10.23 -3.43 11.50
N ALA A 425 -9.24 -4.05 12.10
CA ALA A 425 -9.44 -4.67 13.39
C ALA A 425 -9.91 -3.61 14.40
N ALA A 426 -10.30 -4.01 15.59
CA ALA A 426 -11.01 -3.24 16.61
C ALA A 426 -10.41 -1.88 17.05
N ASN A 427 -9.34 -1.38 16.41
CA ASN A 427 -8.60 -0.20 16.86
C ASN A 427 -8.81 1.08 16.04
N LEU A 428 -10.05 1.35 15.62
CA LEU A 428 -10.42 2.65 15.00
C LEU A 428 -9.87 3.87 15.76
N SER A 429 -9.78 3.78 17.10
CA SER A 429 -9.25 4.89 17.91
C SER A 429 -7.77 5.16 17.66
N LEU A 430 -6.93 4.13 17.47
CA LEU A 430 -5.51 4.29 17.16
C LEU A 430 -5.30 4.80 15.74
N GLN A 431 -6.07 4.30 14.78
CA GLN A 431 -6.03 4.75 13.41
C GLN A 431 -6.47 6.22 13.27
N ASN A 432 -7.55 6.62 13.95
CA ASN A 432 -7.96 8.02 14.00
C ASN A 432 -6.90 8.92 14.65
N ALA A 433 -6.31 8.47 15.77
CA ALA A 433 -5.24 9.20 16.44
C ALA A 433 -4.00 9.34 15.55
N TYR A 434 -3.62 8.29 14.81
CA TYR A 434 -2.59 8.34 13.78
C TYR A 434 -2.93 9.39 12.72
N GLY A 435 -4.11 9.33 12.10
CA GLY A 435 -4.54 10.24 11.05
C GLY A 435 -4.52 11.71 11.47
N ILE A 436 -4.95 12.02 12.72
CA ILE A 436 -4.89 13.37 13.26
C ILE A 436 -3.43 13.86 13.36
N ARG A 437 -2.53 13.03 13.88
CA ARG A 437 -1.11 13.38 14.02
C ARG A 437 -0.42 13.53 12.68
N LEU A 438 -0.71 12.61 11.73
CA LEU A 438 -0.17 12.67 10.39
C LEU A 438 -0.56 13.98 9.68
N LYS A 439 -1.85 14.31 9.66
CA LYS A 439 -2.35 15.57 9.06
C LYS A 439 -1.87 16.81 9.78
N SER A 440 -1.61 16.73 11.08
CA SER A 440 -1.03 17.85 11.83
C SER A 440 0.41 18.15 11.41
N LYS A 441 1.16 17.13 11.04
CA LYS A 441 2.56 17.25 10.60
C LYS A 441 2.69 17.47 9.09
N PHE A 442 1.88 16.77 8.31
CA PHE A 442 1.85 16.79 6.85
C PHE A 442 0.44 17.14 6.40
N LYS A 443 0.23 18.40 6.04
CA LYS A 443 -1.10 18.99 5.83
C LYS A 443 -1.94 18.29 4.76
N ASP A 444 -1.28 17.80 3.71
CA ASP A 444 -1.94 17.14 2.57
C ASP A 444 -1.86 15.60 2.66
N ALA A 445 -1.52 15.06 3.84
CA ALA A 445 -1.32 13.62 4.01
C ALA A 445 -2.61 12.82 3.82
N ILE A 446 -2.47 11.73 3.08
CA ILE A 446 -3.47 10.67 2.96
C ILE A 446 -3.32 9.73 4.17
N VAL A 447 -4.43 9.32 4.79
CA VAL A 447 -4.41 8.58 6.07
C VAL A 447 -4.34 7.06 5.89
N ASP A 448 -4.30 6.56 4.67
CA ASP A 448 -4.25 5.13 4.33
C ASP A 448 -2.87 4.47 4.46
N THR A 449 -1.92 5.17 5.07
CA THR A 449 -0.52 4.73 5.24
C THR A 449 -0.21 4.24 6.66
N ALA A 450 -1.23 3.81 7.40
CA ALA A 450 -1.10 3.38 8.78
C ALA A 450 -0.20 2.13 8.97
N ASN A 451 -0.22 1.21 8.00
CA ASN A 451 0.65 0.04 7.95
C ASN A 451 2.14 0.40 7.90
N TYR A 452 2.50 1.46 7.19
CA TYR A 452 3.88 1.96 7.12
C TYR A 452 4.32 2.61 8.42
N TYR A 453 3.40 3.32 9.08
CA TYR A 453 3.63 3.87 10.42
C TYR A 453 3.85 2.74 11.44
N ASP A 454 2.99 1.71 11.42
CA ASP A 454 3.09 0.55 12.30
C ASP A 454 4.42 -0.19 12.09
N ALA A 455 4.87 -0.37 10.85
CA ALA A 455 6.10 -1.07 10.52
C ALA A 455 7.32 -0.47 11.21
N ILE A 456 7.41 0.86 11.32
CA ILE A 456 8.51 1.51 12.05
C ILE A 456 8.45 1.20 13.55
N TYR A 457 7.26 1.15 14.14
CA TYR A 457 7.12 0.79 15.56
C TYR A 457 7.46 -0.68 15.81
N TYR A 458 6.97 -1.59 14.96
CA TYR A 458 7.35 -3.01 15.02
C TYR A 458 8.86 -3.19 14.93
N LEU A 459 9.48 -2.57 13.93
CA LEU A 459 10.93 -2.65 13.75
C LEU A 459 11.69 -2.09 14.96
N ALA A 460 11.33 -0.91 15.46
CA ALA A 460 12.00 -0.29 16.59
C ALA A 460 11.92 -1.15 17.86
N TYR A 461 10.75 -1.70 18.14
CA TYR A 461 10.57 -2.56 19.31
C TYR A 461 11.22 -3.93 19.12
N ALA A 462 11.21 -4.49 17.92
CA ALA A 462 11.94 -5.73 17.61
C ALA A 462 13.46 -5.54 17.76
N MET A 463 14.01 -4.44 17.23
CA MET A 463 15.44 -4.11 17.41
C MET A 463 15.81 -3.97 18.88
N TYR A 464 14.98 -3.31 19.69
CA TYR A 464 15.21 -3.19 21.11
C TYR A 464 15.05 -4.54 21.84
N GLY A 465 14.00 -5.29 21.48
CA GLY A 465 13.73 -6.63 22.01
C GLY A 465 14.80 -7.67 21.67
N ALA A 466 15.61 -7.44 20.63
CA ALA A 466 16.75 -8.28 20.26
C ALA A 466 17.82 -8.34 21.37
N ASN A 467 17.85 -7.34 22.25
CA ASN A 467 18.82 -7.22 23.35
C ASN A 467 20.30 -7.37 22.90
N GLN A 468 20.62 -6.74 21.77
CA GLN A 468 21.96 -6.76 21.15
C GLN A 468 22.57 -5.36 21.11
N PRO A 469 23.10 -4.85 22.23
CA PRO A 469 23.60 -3.47 22.30
C PRO A 469 24.83 -3.23 21.42
N GLU A 470 25.66 -4.23 21.20
CA GLU A 470 26.93 -4.12 20.47
C GLU A 470 26.79 -4.27 18.95
N GLY A 471 25.66 -4.86 18.48
CA GLY A 471 25.42 -5.05 17.07
C GLY A 471 24.11 -5.79 16.82
N LEU A 472 23.26 -5.22 15.96
CA LEU A 472 22.00 -5.85 15.57
C LEU A 472 22.22 -6.78 14.38
N THR A 473 21.59 -7.93 14.41
CA THR A 473 21.54 -8.90 13.32
C THR A 473 20.09 -9.23 12.97
N GLY A 474 19.82 -9.69 11.76
CA GLY A 474 18.47 -10.10 11.33
C GLY A 474 17.88 -11.16 12.25
N THR A 475 18.64 -12.21 12.56
CA THR A 475 18.24 -13.27 13.51
C THR A 475 17.93 -12.71 14.90
N GLY A 476 18.71 -11.73 15.37
CA GLY A 476 18.46 -11.05 16.64
C GLY A 476 17.15 -10.28 16.61
N ILE A 477 16.89 -9.53 15.53
CA ILE A 477 15.66 -8.75 15.35
C ILE A 477 14.45 -9.69 15.25
N THR A 478 14.56 -10.84 14.55
CA THR A 478 13.51 -11.87 14.52
C THR A 478 13.11 -12.31 15.93
N ARG A 479 14.08 -12.62 16.80
CA ARG A 479 13.79 -12.95 18.21
C ARG A 479 13.12 -11.80 18.95
N GLY A 480 13.54 -10.58 18.68
CA GLY A 480 12.89 -9.38 19.22
C GLY A 480 11.47 -9.21 18.72
N MET A 481 11.21 -9.51 17.45
CA MET A 481 9.88 -9.47 16.84
C MET A 481 8.92 -10.45 17.51
N GLN A 482 9.36 -11.69 17.77
CA GLN A 482 8.58 -12.71 18.47
C GLN A 482 8.15 -12.31 19.89
N ARG A 483 8.81 -11.32 20.50
CA ARG A 483 8.45 -10.79 21.82
C ARG A 483 7.27 -9.81 21.80
N LEU A 484 6.74 -9.47 20.62
CA LEU A 484 5.70 -8.45 20.44
C LEU A 484 4.27 -9.02 20.35
N PHE A 485 4.08 -10.34 20.50
CA PHE A 485 2.82 -11.02 20.21
C PHE A 485 2.11 -11.64 21.42
N ALA A 486 2.67 -11.55 22.61
CA ALA A 486 2.11 -12.16 23.81
C ALA A 486 2.36 -11.28 25.04
N GLY A 487 1.53 -11.43 26.07
CA GLY A 487 1.67 -10.69 27.32
C GLY A 487 0.69 -9.52 27.44
N ASP A 488 1.11 -8.48 28.18
CA ASP A 488 0.26 -7.32 28.43
C ASP A 488 0.08 -6.47 27.16
N GLY A 489 -1.16 -6.03 26.89
CA GLY A 489 -1.50 -5.19 25.74
C GLY A 489 -0.86 -3.80 25.85
N VAL A 490 -0.10 -3.43 24.82
CA VAL A 490 0.52 -2.10 24.69
C VAL A 490 0.13 -1.50 23.35
N LYS A 491 -0.45 -0.32 23.36
CA LYS A 491 -0.84 0.40 22.15
C LYS A 491 0.35 1.14 21.57
N ILE A 492 0.51 1.12 20.24
CA ILE A 492 1.52 1.96 19.58
C ILE A 492 1.13 3.44 19.68
N GLY A 493 2.15 4.29 19.67
CA GLY A 493 1.99 5.75 19.70
C GLY A 493 2.93 6.42 20.69
N PRO A 494 3.05 7.77 20.61
CA PRO A 494 4.07 8.51 21.38
C PRO A 494 3.93 8.41 22.90
N THR A 495 2.71 8.19 23.40
CA THR A 495 2.46 8.14 24.86
C THR A 495 2.90 6.86 25.54
N THR A 496 3.12 5.79 24.79
CA THR A 496 3.45 4.46 25.33
C THR A 496 4.90 4.05 25.09
N ILE A 497 5.65 4.76 24.26
CA ILE A 497 7.03 4.43 23.87
C ILE A 497 7.93 4.09 25.07
N SER A 498 7.95 4.95 26.08
CA SER A 498 8.80 4.75 27.26
C SER A 498 8.39 3.51 28.08
N ALA A 499 7.09 3.28 28.23
CA ALA A 499 6.57 2.11 28.94
C ALA A 499 6.87 0.82 28.18
N THR A 500 6.75 0.83 26.85
CA THR A 500 7.05 -0.30 25.98
C THR A 500 8.53 -0.70 26.05
N PHE A 501 9.45 0.25 25.93
CA PHE A 501 10.87 -0.02 26.09
C PHE A 501 11.20 -0.54 27.50
N LYS A 502 10.57 0.00 28.53
CA LYS A 502 10.75 -0.49 29.90
C LYS A 502 10.29 -1.94 30.07
N ALA A 503 9.17 -2.32 29.44
CA ALA A 503 8.69 -3.71 29.47
C ALA A 503 9.65 -4.63 28.72
N LEU A 504 10.09 -4.27 27.52
CA LEU A 504 11.00 -5.07 26.70
C LEU A 504 12.44 -5.15 27.25
N ARG A 505 12.80 -4.27 28.21
CA ARG A 505 14.11 -4.31 28.86
C ARG A 505 14.29 -5.55 29.73
N VAL A 506 13.20 -6.11 30.24
CA VAL A 506 13.25 -7.35 31.02
C VAL A 506 13.55 -8.49 30.06
N GLU A 507 14.57 -9.29 30.35
CA GLU A 507 14.92 -10.45 29.55
C GLU A 507 13.73 -11.39 29.41
N ASP A 508 13.48 -11.91 28.22
CA ASP A 508 12.36 -12.79 27.86
C ASP A 508 10.95 -12.23 28.11
N ALA A 509 10.81 -10.99 28.55
CA ALA A 509 9.50 -10.37 28.66
C ALA A 509 8.88 -10.18 27.27
N THR A 510 7.60 -10.46 27.18
CA THR A 510 6.79 -10.28 25.98
C THR A 510 5.73 -9.20 26.21
N ILE A 511 5.34 -8.56 25.14
CA ILE A 511 4.23 -7.61 25.09
C ILE A 511 3.28 -8.00 23.97
N HIS A 512 2.02 -7.66 24.10
CA HIS A 512 1.03 -7.75 23.03
C HIS A 512 0.89 -6.37 22.41
N LEU A 513 1.49 -6.13 21.23
CA LEU A 513 1.59 -4.81 20.62
C LEU A 513 0.34 -4.48 19.81
N ASP A 514 -0.61 -3.76 20.37
CA ASP A 514 -1.77 -3.25 19.66
C ASP A 514 -1.38 -2.14 18.69
N SER A 515 -1.46 -2.40 17.40
CA SER A 515 -1.14 -1.45 16.33
C SER A 515 -2.37 -0.74 15.77
N THR A 516 -2.20 0.17 14.81
CA THR A 516 -3.32 0.78 14.09
C THR A 516 -4.11 -0.25 13.29
N LEU A 517 -3.44 -1.31 12.86
CA LEU A 517 -4.03 -2.46 12.17
C LEU A 517 -4.74 -3.44 13.14
N GLY A 518 -4.67 -3.20 14.44
CA GLY A 518 -5.24 -4.05 15.49
C GLY A 518 -4.20 -4.91 16.21
N PRO A 519 -4.65 -5.94 16.95
CA PRO A 519 -3.79 -6.86 17.66
C PRO A 519 -2.79 -7.55 16.74
N PRO A 520 -1.56 -7.86 17.20
CA PRO A 520 -0.54 -8.51 16.39
C PRO A 520 -0.80 -10.02 16.34
N GLU A 521 -1.73 -10.43 15.51
CA GLU A 521 -2.04 -11.85 15.30
C GLU A 521 -1.11 -12.46 14.24
N LEU A 522 0.21 -12.19 14.37
CA LEU A 522 1.21 -12.77 13.49
C LEU A 522 1.50 -14.22 13.87
N ASP A 523 1.59 -15.07 12.86
CA ASP A 523 2.07 -16.44 13.02
C ASP A 523 3.60 -16.41 13.16
N PRO A 524 4.17 -16.86 14.27
CA PRO A 524 5.62 -16.82 14.47
C PRO A 524 6.39 -17.82 13.59
N GLU A 525 5.72 -18.82 13.00
CA GLU A 525 6.35 -19.80 12.11
C GLU A 525 6.47 -19.28 10.69
N THR A 526 5.45 -18.56 10.22
CA THR A 526 5.39 -18.04 8.84
C THR A 526 5.68 -16.54 8.72
N GLY A 527 5.74 -15.81 9.84
CA GLY A 527 5.89 -14.36 9.83
C GLY A 527 4.68 -13.59 9.27
N VAL A 528 3.56 -14.28 9.00
CA VAL A 528 2.39 -13.70 8.34
C VAL A 528 1.34 -13.30 9.35
N ARG A 529 0.74 -12.14 9.15
CA ARG A 529 -0.43 -11.71 9.87
C ARG A 529 -1.68 -11.96 9.02
N PRO A 530 -2.59 -12.88 9.43
CA PRO A 530 -3.89 -13.02 8.79
C PRO A 530 -4.68 -11.70 8.89
N VAL A 531 -5.35 -11.30 7.83
CA VAL A 531 -6.12 -10.07 7.83
C VAL A 531 -7.62 -10.34 7.77
N ASP A 532 -8.37 -9.57 8.54
CA ASP A 532 -9.82 -9.57 8.45
C ASP A 532 -10.26 -8.97 7.12
N GLY A 533 -11.19 -9.63 6.46
CA GLY A 533 -11.82 -9.12 5.24
C GLY A 533 -12.98 -8.19 5.55
N GLY A 534 -13.09 -7.10 4.83
CA GLY A 534 -14.18 -6.15 4.86
C GLY A 534 -14.76 -5.87 3.49
N VAL A 535 -15.89 -5.19 3.46
CA VAL A 535 -16.55 -4.75 2.23
C VAL A 535 -16.70 -3.25 2.27
N PHE A 536 -16.49 -2.60 1.15
CA PHE A 536 -16.81 -1.19 0.96
C PHE A 536 -17.81 -1.00 -0.16
N CYS A 537 -18.55 0.09 -0.11
CA CYS A 537 -19.48 0.51 -1.14
C CYS A 537 -19.49 2.04 -1.28
N PHE A 538 -20.24 2.56 -2.23
CA PHE A 538 -20.32 3.98 -2.52
C PHE A 538 -21.66 4.55 -2.07
N LYS A 539 -21.64 5.57 -1.21
CA LYS A 539 -22.83 6.26 -0.76
C LYS A 539 -22.95 7.62 -1.45
N ARG A 540 -24.14 7.93 -1.93
CA ARG A 540 -24.46 9.25 -2.48
C ARG A 540 -24.58 10.28 -1.36
N LEU A 541 -23.94 11.43 -1.55
CA LEU A 541 -24.09 12.61 -0.72
C LEU A 541 -24.55 13.76 -1.62
N SER A 542 -25.86 13.94 -1.76
CA SER A 542 -26.44 14.94 -2.68
C SER A 542 -25.89 14.82 -4.11
N THR A 543 -24.93 15.65 -4.50
CA THR A 543 -24.29 15.68 -5.83
C THR A 543 -22.96 14.93 -5.90
N THR A 544 -22.47 14.35 -4.80
CA THR A 544 -21.19 13.63 -4.73
C THR A 544 -21.38 12.20 -4.29
N ALA A 545 -20.38 11.35 -4.55
CA ALA A 545 -20.29 10.00 -4.00
C ALA A 545 -19.16 9.92 -2.97
N LYS A 546 -19.33 9.04 -1.99
CA LYS A 546 -18.33 8.78 -0.95
C LYS A 546 -18.19 7.28 -0.76
N LEU A 547 -16.96 6.80 -0.59
CA LEU A 547 -16.69 5.44 -0.19
C LEU A 547 -17.01 5.28 1.29
N VAL A 548 -17.73 4.22 1.64
CA VAL A 548 -18.02 3.87 3.04
C VAL A 548 -17.82 2.37 3.26
N PRO A 549 -17.33 1.95 4.43
CA PRO A 549 -17.26 0.54 4.77
C PRO A 549 -18.67 -0.01 4.98
N ASP A 550 -18.92 -1.23 4.51
CA ASP A 550 -20.14 -1.97 4.80
C ASP A 550 -20.00 -2.76 6.12
N VAL A 551 -21.12 -3.25 6.59
CA VAL A 551 -21.20 -4.04 7.83
C VAL A 551 -20.76 -5.49 7.67
N LEU A 552 -20.65 -5.99 6.42
CA LEU A 552 -20.17 -7.34 6.14
C LEU A 552 -18.68 -7.46 6.39
N ARG A 553 -18.27 -8.35 7.29
CA ARG A 553 -16.87 -8.58 7.67
C ARG A 553 -16.60 -10.06 7.89
N PHE A 554 -15.45 -10.50 7.45
CA PHE A 554 -14.87 -11.79 7.75
C PHE A 554 -13.75 -11.65 8.76
N ASN A 555 -13.84 -12.35 9.89
CA ASN A 555 -12.76 -12.40 10.87
C ASN A 555 -11.85 -13.59 10.54
N ALA A 556 -10.58 -13.29 10.24
CA ALA A 556 -9.60 -14.28 9.78
C ALA A 556 -9.24 -15.29 10.88
N GLN A 557 -9.22 -14.88 12.15
CA GLN A 557 -8.86 -15.74 13.27
C GLN A 557 -9.97 -16.73 13.61
N THR A 558 -11.21 -16.23 13.77
CA THR A 558 -12.35 -17.08 14.14
C THR A 558 -12.99 -17.79 12.95
N LYS A 559 -12.57 -17.46 11.72
CA LYS A 559 -13.14 -17.93 10.45
C LYS A 559 -14.66 -17.70 10.36
N THR A 560 -15.13 -16.60 10.95
CA THR A 560 -16.54 -16.26 11.00
C THR A 560 -16.86 -15.02 10.18
N LEU A 561 -17.98 -15.10 9.45
CA LEU A 561 -18.57 -13.98 8.75
C LEU A 561 -19.61 -13.32 9.65
N THR A 562 -19.53 -12.01 9.82
CA THR A 562 -20.46 -11.21 10.61
C THR A 562 -21.05 -10.08 9.79
N GLY A 563 -22.22 -9.59 10.18
CA GLY A 563 -22.94 -8.56 9.45
C GLY A 563 -23.66 -9.10 8.21
N ASP A 564 -24.29 -8.19 7.50
CA ASP A 564 -25.05 -8.49 6.29
C ASP A 564 -24.65 -7.53 5.17
N PHE A 565 -24.75 -7.98 3.93
CA PHE A 565 -24.54 -7.12 2.78
C PHE A 565 -25.75 -6.20 2.61
N THR A 566 -25.51 -4.94 2.80
CA THR A 566 -26.49 -3.90 2.53
C THR A 566 -25.86 -2.93 1.56
N PRO A 567 -26.25 -2.90 0.28
CA PRO A 567 -25.75 -1.89 -0.65
C PRO A 567 -25.92 -0.51 -0.02
N CYS A 568 -24.90 0.34 -0.08
CA CYS A 568 -24.86 1.65 0.59
C CYS A 568 -26.09 2.53 0.33
N ASN A 569 -26.87 2.22 -0.67
CA ASN A 569 -27.99 3.02 -1.16
C ASN A 569 -29.35 2.32 -0.96
N ALA A 570 -29.45 1.31 -0.11
CA ALA A 570 -30.71 0.61 0.16
C ALA A 570 -31.80 1.49 0.80
N ASP A 571 -31.44 2.69 1.25
CA ASP A 571 -32.31 3.67 1.91
C ASP A 571 -32.77 4.82 0.99
N PHE A 572 -32.80 4.65 -0.34
CA PHE A 572 -33.39 5.63 -1.25
C PHE A 572 -34.89 5.38 -1.47
#